data_da404b433351f9f328cd47331b465abd
#
_entry.id   da404b433351f9f328cd47331b465abd
#
_cell.length_a   1.000
_cell.length_b   1.000
_cell.length_c   1.000
_cell.angle_alpha   90.00
_cell.angle_beta   90.00
_cell.angle_gamma   90.00
#
_symmetry.space_group_name_H-M   'P 1'
#
loop_
_entity.id
_entity.type
_entity.pdbx_description
1 polymer ?
#
loop_
_entity_poly.entity_id
_entity_poly.type
_entity_poly.pdbx_seq_one_letter_code
_entity_poly.pdbx_strand_id
1 'polypeptide(L)'
;VLEAIRASWPWGGFPWGLLAYSQVDGPLVTLSTIGGQSLVSGVVVVCAAIAVKFVTFRSFSALMLLLFISICSASVSSFNSNDSVQLAAIQGNVPRVGNELSAQRAAVLNNHLRTTEQLLAEIESGSTPEPDLIVWPESGTDIDPLVPGIAADTINKLASRSAAPILIGATTWYSSGSEG
;
A
#
# COMPACT_ATOMS: atom_id res chain seq x y z
N VAL A 1 -17.65 -12.48 9.86
CA VAL A 1 -17.41 -12.50 11.33
C VAL A 1 -16.00 -13.00 11.64
N LEU A 2 -15.58 -14.20 11.16
CA LEU A 2 -14.23 -14.75 11.45
C LEU A 2 -13.10 -13.85 10.94
N GLU A 3 -13.22 -13.27 9.75
CA GLU A 3 -12.22 -12.32 9.23
C GLU A 3 -12.12 -11.06 10.10
N ALA A 4 -13.24 -10.53 10.58
CA ALA A 4 -13.25 -9.36 11.46
C ALA A 4 -12.60 -9.66 12.81
N ILE A 5 -12.85 -10.86 13.38
CA ILE A 5 -12.18 -11.29 14.62
C ILE A 5 -10.68 -11.42 14.37
N ARG A 6 -10.26 -12.11 13.31
CA ARG A 6 -8.84 -12.26 12.98
C ARG A 6 -8.14 -10.94 12.68
N ALA A 7 -8.84 -9.98 12.11
CA ALA A 7 -8.30 -8.67 11.79
C ALA A 7 -8.05 -7.78 13.01
N SER A 8 -8.61 -8.13 14.19
CA SER A 8 -8.53 -7.33 15.41
C SER A 8 -7.96 -8.07 16.62
N TRP A 9 -7.96 -9.40 16.62
CA TRP A 9 -7.53 -10.24 17.75
C TRP A 9 -6.82 -11.51 17.26
N PRO A 10 -5.79 -12.05 17.97
CA PRO A 10 -5.10 -11.47 19.15
C PRO A 10 -4.02 -10.43 18.74
N TRP A 11 -3.47 -9.72 19.71
CA TRP A 11 -2.32 -8.80 19.57
C TRP A 11 -2.47 -7.74 18.47
N GLY A 12 -3.66 -7.18 18.29
CA GLY A 12 -3.93 -6.20 17.24
C GLY A 12 -4.38 -6.79 15.91
N GLY A 13 -4.43 -8.11 15.84
CA GLY A 13 -4.97 -8.83 14.69
C GLY A 13 -4.02 -9.00 13.51
N PHE A 14 -4.51 -9.73 12.50
CA PHE A 14 -3.80 -9.98 11.25
C PHE A 14 -4.77 -9.79 10.06
N PRO A 15 -4.88 -8.57 9.51
CA PRO A 15 -5.87 -8.23 8.49
C PRO A 15 -5.55 -8.74 7.08
N TRP A 16 -4.48 -9.50 6.90
CA TRP A 16 -4.06 -10.03 5.60
C TRP A 16 -4.84 -11.30 5.22
N GLY A 17 -4.91 -11.57 3.92
CA GLY A 17 -5.54 -12.79 3.40
C GLY A 17 -7.07 -12.79 3.53
N LEU A 18 -7.72 -11.66 3.24
CA LEU A 18 -9.18 -11.56 3.19
C LEU A 18 -9.71 -12.17 1.90
N LEU A 19 -10.92 -12.75 1.94
CA LEU A 19 -11.58 -13.31 0.76
C LEU A 19 -11.79 -12.26 -0.34
N ALA A 20 -11.96 -10.99 0.05
CA ALA A 20 -12.07 -9.89 -0.90
C ALA A 20 -10.88 -9.78 -1.86
N TYR A 21 -9.68 -10.14 -1.43
CA TYR A 21 -8.49 -10.07 -2.28
C TYR A 21 -8.51 -11.03 -3.46
N SER A 22 -9.31 -12.11 -3.38
CA SER A 22 -9.55 -13.00 -4.53
C SER A 22 -10.35 -12.31 -5.65
N GLN A 23 -10.92 -11.14 -5.39
CA GLN A 23 -11.79 -10.39 -6.30
C GLN A 23 -11.16 -9.12 -6.87
N VAL A 24 -9.84 -8.91 -6.70
CA VAL A 24 -9.14 -7.70 -7.21
C VAL A 24 -9.39 -7.50 -8.71
N ASP A 25 -9.34 -8.58 -9.48
CA ASP A 25 -9.67 -8.59 -10.91
C ASP A 25 -11.01 -9.30 -11.20
N GLY A 26 -11.82 -9.53 -10.16
CA GLY A 26 -13.05 -10.28 -10.23
C GLY A 26 -14.30 -9.39 -10.40
N PRO A 27 -15.45 -10.00 -10.76
CA PRO A 27 -16.68 -9.27 -11.02
C PRO A 27 -17.29 -8.60 -9.77
N LEU A 28 -16.83 -8.95 -8.56
CA LEU A 28 -17.37 -8.42 -7.32
C LEU A 28 -16.55 -7.22 -6.77
N VAL A 29 -15.45 -6.85 -7.42
CA VAL A 29 -14.57 -5.77 -6.94
C VAL A 29 -15.30 -4.44 -6.80
N THR A 30 -16.23 -4.14 -7.71
CA THR A 30 -17.00 -2.88 -7.70
C THR A 30 -17.86 -2.70 -6.45
N LEU A 31 -18.25 -3.78 -5.77
CA LEU A 31 -18.97 -3.71 -4.50
C LEU A 31 -18.12 -3.10 -3.37
N SER A 32 -16.80 -3.06 -3.54
CA SER A 32 -15.91 -2.42 -2.58
C SER A 32 -16.14 -0.91 -2.46
N THR A 33 -16.66 -0.27 -3.50
CA THR A 33 -17.01 1.16 -3.49
C THR A 33 -18.18 1.48 -2.54
N ILE A 34 -19.03 0.49 -2.24
CA ILE A 34 -20.21 0.65 -1.37
C ILE A 34 -19.90 0.25 0.07
N GLY A 35 -19.25 -0.89 0.28
CA GLY A 35 -19.06 -1.46 1.62
C GLY A 35 -17.65 -1.98 1.90
N GLY A 36 -16.67 -1.55 1.10
CA GLY A 36 -15.29 -1.93 1.25
C GLY A 36 -15.06 -3.43 1.13
N GLN A 37 -13.89 -3.86 1.60
CA GLN A 37 -13.48 -5.28 1.55
C GLN A 37 -14.41 -6.21 2.35
N SER A 38 -15.07 -5.71 3.39
CA SER A 38 -15.97 -6.52 4.22
C SER A 38 -17.22 -6.95 3.47
N LEU A 39 -17.79 -6.07 2.65
CA LEU A 39 -18.94 -6.40 1.80
C LEU A 39 -18.52 -7.41 0.74
N VAL A 40 -17.40 -7.22 0.07
CA VAL A 40 -16.90 -8.15 -0.96
C VAL A 40 -16.69 -9.54 -0.36
N SER A 41 -15.99 -9.65 0.79
CA SER A 41 -15.81 -10.94 1.49
C SER A 41 -17.15 -11.60 1.84
N GLY A 42 -18.13 -10.83 2.32
CA GLY A 42 -19.46 -11.33 2.64
C GLY A 42 -20.18 -11.90 1.40
N VAL A 43 -20.14 -11.15 0.30
CA VAL A 43 -20.77 -11.58 -0.96
C VAL A 43 -20.08 -12.83 -1.53
N VAL A 44 -18.75 -12.93 -1.45
CA VAL A 44 -18.02 -14.15 -1.85
C VAL A 44 -18.53 -15.39 -1.09
N VAL A 45 -18.72 -15.27 0.24
CA VAL A 45 -19.26 -16.36 1.06
C VAL A 45 -20.70 -16.73 0.64
N VAL A 46 -21.55 -15.72 0.40
CA VAL A 46 -22.91 -15.93 -0.07
C VAL A 46 -22.92 -16.62 -1.43
N CYS A 47 -22.10 -16.18 -2.38
CA CYS A 47 -21.97 -16.82 -3.69
C CYS A 47 -21.50 -18.28 -3.57
N ALA A 48 -20.54 -18.57 -2.70
CA ALA A 48 -20.10 -19.93 -2.45
C ALA A 48 -21.22 -20.81 -1.88
N ALA A 49 -21.98 -20.31 -0.91
CA ALA A 49 -23.13 -21.05 -0.34
C ALA A 49 -24.23 -21.32 -1.39
N ILE A 50 -24.51 -20.34 -2.25
CA ILE A 50 -25.46 -20.49 -3.35
C ILE A 50 -24.96 -21.51 -4.38
N ALA A 51 -23.66 -21.49 -4.71
CA ALA A 51 -23.05 -22.45 -5.62
C ALA A 51 -23.15 -23.90 -5.07
N VAL A 52 -22.87 -24.11 -3.79
CA VAL A 52 -23.05 -25.41 -3.12
C VAL A 52 -24.51 -25.85 -3.21
N LYS A 53 -25.49 -24.98 -2.93
CA LYS A 53 -26.90 -25.26 -3.03
C LYS A 53 -27.31 -25.66 -4.47
N PHE A 54 -26.77 -24.96 -5.47
CA PHE A 54 -27.01 -25.28 -6.87
C PHE A 54 -26.50 -26.69 -7.23
N VAL A 55 -25.24 -27.01 -6.85
CA VAL A 55 -24.63 -28.31 -7.15
C VAL A 55 -25.38 -29.45 -6.43
N THR A 56 -25.72 -29.24 -5.15
CA THR A 56 -26.32 -30.29 -4.31
C THR A 56 -27.79 -30.55 -4.69
N PHE A 57 -28.56 -29.50 -4.92
CA PHE A 57 -30.02 -29.61 -5.14
C PHE A 57 -30.44 -29.32 -6.57
N ARG A 58 -29.52 -29.02 -7.48
CA ARG A 58 -29.75 -28.63 -8.89
C ARG A 58 -30.83 -27.54 -9.02
N SER A 59 -30.78 -26.58 -8.09
CA SER A 59 -31.76 -25.52 -7.95
C SER A 59 -31.56 -24.42 -8.98
N PHE A 60 -32.44 -24.29 -9.96
CA PHE A 60 -32.40 -23.24 -10.97
C PHE A 60 -32.46 -21.83 -10.35
N SER A 61 -33.19 -21.68 -9.25
CA SER A 61 -33.24 -20.39 -8.52
C SER A 61 -31.88 -19.96 -7.95
N ALA A 62 -31.01 -20.92 -7.56
CA ALA A 62 -29.68 -20.62 -7.11
C ALA A 62 -28.81 -20.06 -8.25
N LEU A 63 -28.91 -20.63 -9.45
CA LEU A 63 -28.23 -20.11 -10.64
C LEU A 63 -28.68 -18.67 -10.97
N MET A 64 -29.99 -18.43 -10.95
CA MET A 64 -30.55 -17.10 -11.22
C MET A 64 -30.09 -16.07 -10.21
N LEU A 65 -29.95 -16.43 -8.92
CA LEU A 65 -29.45 -15.54 -7.89
C LEU A 65 -27.98 -15.20 -8.08
N LEU A 66 -27.14 -16.17 -8.48
CA LEU A 66 -25.73 -15.90 -8.81
C LEU A 66 -25.60 -14.94 -9.98
N LEU A 67 -26.37 -15.15 -11.04
CA LEU A 67 -26.40 -14.26 -12.20
C LEU A 67 -26.87 -12.85 -11.80
N PHE A 68 -27.91 -12.75 -10.97
CA PHE A 68 -28.40 -11.47 -10.47
C PHE A 68 -27.34 -10.71 -9.67
N ILE A 69 -26.64 -11.38 -8.74
CA ILE A 69 -25.53 -10.77 -7.97
C ILE A 69 -24.44 -10.26 -8.93
N SER A 70 -24.07 -11.05 -9.93
CA SER A 70 -23.04 -10.67 -10.90
C SER A 70 -23.46 -9.46 -11.75
N ILE A 71 -24.73 -9.41 -12.19
CA ILE A 71 -25.24 -8.27 -12.94
C ILE A 71 -25.32 -7.02 -12.07
N CYS A 72 -25.80 -7.14 -10.83
CA CYS A 72 -25.86 -6.02 -9.90
C CYS A 72 -24.45 -5.46 -9.61
N SER A 73 -23.47 -6.33 -9.39
CA SER A 73 -22.10 -5.88 -9.15
C SER A 73 -21.49 -5.15 -10.37
N ALA A 74 -21.75 -5.67 -11.57
CA ALA A 74 -21.29 -5.03 -12.81
C ALA A 74 -21.97 -3.67 -13.08
N SER A 75 -23.16 -3.46 -12.52
CA SER A 75 -23.90 -2.19 -12.65
C SER A 75 -23.45 -1.11 -11.67
N VAL A 76 -22.64 -1.48 -10.66
CA VAL A 76 -22.06 -0.51 -9.75
C VAL A 76 -20.95 0.24 -10.48
N SER A 77 -21.15 1.53 -10.70
CA SER A 77 -20.13 2.38 -11.31
C SER A 77 -18.92 2.49 -10.38
N SER A 78 -17.73 2.19 -10.88
CA SER A 78 -16.51 2.60 -10.20
C SER A 78 -16.45 4.12 -10.17
N PHE A 79 -16.03 4.69 -9.04
CA PHE A 79 -15.73 6.11 -8.98
C PHE A 79 -14.53 6.36 -9.91
N ASN A 80 -14.79 6.89 -11.09
CA ASN A 80 -13.75 7.49 -11.92
C ASN A 80 -13.53 8.90 -11.39
N SER A 81 -12.54 9.10 -10.55
CA SER A 81 -11.99 10.43 -10.33
C SER A 81 -11.26 10.83 -11.62
N ASN A 82 -11.62 12.00 -12.17
CA ASN A 82 -10.87 12.59 -13.28
C ASN A 82 -9.55 13.21 -12.77
N ASP A 83 -9.39 13.30 -11.47
CA ASP A 83 -8.18 13.81 -10.82
C ASP A 83 -7.22 12.63 -10.59
N SER A 84 -6.09 12.67 -11.25
CA SER A 84 -4.98 11.73 -11.06
C SER A 84 -3.85 12.40 -10.31
N VAL A 85 -3.30 11.70 -9.31
CA VAL A 85 -2.09 12.11 -8.58
C VAL A 85 -0.94 11.25 -9.08
N GLN A 86 0.14 11.90 -9.50
CA GLN A 86 1.36 11.22 -9.95
C GLN A 86 2.24 10.94 -8.74
N LEU A 87 2.47 9.66 -8.43
CA LEU A 87 3.33 9.24 -7.33
C LEU A 87 4.60 8.59 -7.87
N ALA A 88 5.75 9.00 -7.34
CA ALA A 88 7.01 8.33 -7.58
C ALA A 88 7.41 7.51 -6.35
N ALA A 89 7.31 6.18 -6.45
CA ALA A 89 7.76 5.28 -5.39
C ALA A 89 9.24 4.93 -5.58
N ILE A 90 10.08 5.28 -4.62
CA ILE A 90 11.52 5.03 -4.66
C ILE A 90 11.83 3.72 -3.95
N GLN A 91 12.45 2.79 -4.64
CA GLN A 91 12.90 1.51 -4.10
C GLN A 91 14.44 1.46 -4.09
N GLY A 92 15.04 1.72 -2.91
CA GLY A 92 16.50 1.74 -2.74
C GLY A 92 17.13 0.37 -2.56
N ASN A 93 16.33 -0.67 -2.32
CA ASN A 93 16.79 -2.00 -1.96
C ASN A 93 17.61 -2.05 -0.65
N VAL A 94 17.72 -3.24 -0.05
CA VAL A 94 18.52 -3.48 1.16
C VAL A 94 19.69 -4.39 0.80
N PRO A 95 20.90 -3.85 0.62
CA PRO A 95 22.05 -4.67 0.28
C PRO A 95 22.45 -5.53 1.49
N ARG A 96 22.85 -6.78 1.23
CA ARG A 96 23.48 -7.63 2.24
C ARG A 96 24.96 -7.19 2.41
N VAL A 97 25.21 -6.27 3.31
CA VAL A 97 26.54 -5.77 3.60
C VAL A 97 27.02 -6.41 4.91
N GLY A 98 27.54 -7.62 4.84
CA GLY A 98 28.21 -8.28 5.99
C GLY A 98 27.39 -8.27 7.29
N ASN A 99 28.08 -8.34 8.44
CA ASN A 99 27.47 -8.35 9.77
C ASN A 99 27.41 -6.98 10.45
N GLU A 100 27.80 -5.90 9.77
CA GLU A 100 27.81 -4.57 10.36
C GLU A 100 26.51 -3.82 10.06
N LEU A 101 25.66 -3.71 11.07
CA LEU A 101 24.36 -3.01 10.98
C LEU A 101 24.51 -1.54 10.60
N SER A 102 25.58 -0.88 11.04
CA SER A 102 25.85 0.53 10.71
C SER A 102 26.12 0.74 9.21
N ALA A 103 26.90 -0.15 8.60
CA ALA A 103 27.19 -0.12 7.17
C ALA A 103 25.94 -0.40 6.34
N GLN A 104 25.09 -1.31 6.80
CA GLN A 104 23.82 -1.62 6.13
C GLN A 104 22.87 -0.44 6.17
N ARG A 105 22.71 0.23 7.32
CA ARG A 105 21.87 1.44 7.46
C ARG A 105 22.31 2.57 6.54
N ALA A 106 23.61 2.85 6.49
CA ALA A 106 24.16 3.85 5.58
C ALA A 106 23.96 3.47 4.10
N ALA A 107 24.08 2.18 3.75
CA ALA A 107 23.87 1.71 2.40
C ALA A 107 22.41 1.83 1.95
N VAL A 108 21.44 1.55 2.84
CA VAL A 108 20.01 1.73 2.56
C VAL A 108 19.71 3.20 2.26
N LEU A 109 20.13 4.11 3.14
CA LEU A 109 19.97 5.55 2.93
C LEU A 109 20.60 6.01 1.61
N ASN A 110 21.85 5.65 1.35
CA ASN A 110 22.56 6.03 0.13
C ASN A 110 21.87 5.52 -1.14
N ASN A 111 21.29 4.33 -1.09
CA ASN A 111 20.56 3.79 -2.23
C ASN A 111 19.28 4.61 -2.53
N HIS A 112 18.53 5.00 -1.49
CA HIS A 112 17.34 5.84 -1.67
C HIS A 112 17.71 7.25 -2.16
N LEU A 113 18.76 7.86 -1.61
CA LEU A 113 19.29 9.14 -2.08
C LEU A 113 19.65 9.06 -3.56
N ARG A 114 20.47 8.09 -3.95
CA ARG A 114 20.92 7.91 -5.34
C ARG A 114 19.76 7.68 -6.30
N THR A 115 18.79 6.83 -5.94
CA THR A 115 17.63 6.56 -6.80
C THR A 115 16.76 7.80 -6.96
N THR A 116 16.62 8.60 -5.89
CA THR A 116 15.91 9.87 -5.97
C THR A 116 16.68 10.90 -6.82
N GLU A 117 18.00 10.97 -6.71
CA GLU A 117 18.82 11.82 -7.59
C GLU A 117 18.68 11.43 -9.06
N GLN A 118 18.60 10.14 -9.37
CA GLN A 118 18.34 9.65 -10.72
C GLN A 118 16.98 10.12 -11.24
N LEU A 119 15.93 9.99 -10.41
CA LEU A 119 14.61 10.49 -10.76
C LEU A 119 14.63 12.01 -11.03
N LEU A 120 15.27 12.80 -10.17
CA LEU A 120 15.37 14.26 -10.37
C LEU A 120 16.10 14.60 -11.68
N ALA A 121 17.16 13.86 -12.02
CA ALA A 121 17.87 14.06 -13.28
C ALA A 121 17.00 13.69 -14.51
N GLU A 122 16.17 12.66 -14.39
CA GLU A 122 15.21 12.28 -15.45
C GLU A 122 14.11 13.34 -15.62
N ILE A 123 13.64 13.94 -14.54
CA ILE A 123 12.69 15.06 -14.57
C ILE A 123 13.34 16.29 -15.20
N GLU A 124 14.55 16.66 -14.78
CA GLU A 124 15.31 17.79 -15.31
C GLU A 124 15.58 17.65 -16.83
N SER A 125 15.78 16.40 -17.30
CA SER A 125 15.97 16.11 -18.74
C SER A 125 14.66 16.04 -19.52
N GLY A 126 13.51 16.07 -18.86
CA GLY A 126 12.18 15.94 -19.49
C GLY A 126 11.81 14.51 -19.91
N SER A 127 12.59 13.50 -19.49
CA SER A 127 12.32 12.10 -19.81
C SER A 127 11.25 11.47 -18.90
N THR A 128 11.02 12.04 -17.73
CA THR A 128 10.00 11.63 -16.76
C THR A 128 9.19 12.84 -16.33
N PRO A 129 7.84 12.74 -16.25
CA PRO A 129 7.01 13.82 -15.75
C PRO A 129 7.28 14.09 -14.28
N GLU A 130 7.08 15.34 -13.85
CA GLU A 130 7.21 15.72 -12.45
C GLU A 130 6.10 15.07 -11.61
N PRO A 131 6.43 14.36 -10.52
CA PRO A 131 5.43 13.76 -9.65
C PRO A 131 4.83 14.81 -8.70
N ASP A 132 3.63 14.55 -8.20
CA ASP A 132 3.00 15.33 -7.13
C ASP A 132 3.57 14.98 -5.75
N LEU A 133 4.10 13.76 -5.59
CA LEU A 133 4.68 13.26 -4.36
C LEU A 133 5.72 12.16 -4.66
N ILE A 134 6.87 12.25 -3.99
CA ILE A 134 7.88 11.20 -3.96
C ILE A 134 7.73 10.43 -2.65
N VAL A 135 7.73 9.10 -2.70
CA VAL A 135 7.52 8.23 -1.54
C VAL A 135 8.69 7.27 -1.37
N TRP A 136 9.34 7.32 -0.21
CA TRP A 136 10.26 6.29 0.24
C TRP A 136 9.51 5.26 1.09
N PRO A 137 9.84 3.96 0.99
CA PRO A 137 9.14 2.91 1.71
C PRO A 137 9.38 2.98 3.22
N GLU A 138 8.69 2.11 3.96
CA GLU A 138 9.00 1.83 5.37
C GLU A 138 10.47 1.47 5.51
N SER A 139 11.13 2.03 6.52
CA SER A 139 12.59 1.89 6.72
C SER A 139 13.45 2.36 5.53
N GLY A 140 12.97 3.36 4.78
CA GLY A 140 13.76 4.04 3.73
C GLY A 140 15.03 4.70 4.29
N THR A 141 15.03 5.02 5.58
CA THR A 141 16.21 5.30 6.37
C THR A 141 16.07 4.79 7.81
N ASP A 142 17.07 4.05 8.27
CA ASP A 142 17.23 3.63 9.67
C ASP A 142 18.06 4.66 10.49
N ILE A 143 18.41 5.77 9.87
CA ILE A 143 19.07 6.90 10.51
C ILE A 143 18.01 7.99 10.68
N ASP A 144 17.81 8.46 11.91
CA ASP A 144 16.81 9.46 12.23
C ASP A 144 17.05 10.77 11.45
N PRO A 145 16.18 11.14 10.51
CA PRO A 145 16.35 12.35 9.70
C PRO A 145 16.06 13.65 10.46
N LEU A 146 15.50 13.55 11.68
CA LEU A 146 15.18 14.70 12.52
C LEU A 146 16.35 15.08 13.44
N VAL A 147 17.34 14.19 13.60
CA VAL A 147 18.56 14.47 14.37
C VAL A 147 19.54 15.19 13.47
N PRO A 148 20.02 16.39 13.86
CA PRO A 148 21.03 17.13 13.10
C PRO A 148 22.27 16.27 12.81
N GLY A 149 22.69 16.22 11.54
CA GLY A 149 23.84 15.44 11.11
C GLY A 149 23.86 15.21 9.59
N ILE A 150 24.86 14.48 9.12
CA ILE A 150 25.13 14.28 7.69
C ILE A 150 23.89 13.70 6.96
N ALA A 151 23.16 12.79 7.58
CA ALA A 151 21.95 12.18 6.98
C ALA A 151 20.85 13.23 6.79
N ALA A 152 20.53 13.98 7.84
CA ALA A 152 19.53 15.05 7.79
C ALA A 152 19.91 16.12 6.76
N ASP A 153 21.16 16.55 6.74
CA ASP A 153 21.65 17.57 5.81
C ASP A 153 21.55 17.09 4.35
N THR A 154 21.91 15.83 4.10
CA THR A 154 21.86 15.26 2.76
C THR A 154 20.42 15.10 2.27
N ILE A 155 19.52 14.63 3.13
CA ILE A 155 18.08 14.51 2.81
C ILE A 155 17.48 15.89 2.54
N ASN A 156 17.76 16.89 3.39
CA ASN A 156 17.27 18.25 3.22
C ASN A 156 17.78 18.90 1.93
N LYS A 157 19.07 18.67 1.60
CA LYS A 157 19.64 19.14 0.35
C LYS A 157 18.98 18.50 -0.87
N LEU A 158 18.65 17.21 -0.79
CA LEU A 158 17.94 16.51 -1.86
C LEU A 158 16.51 17.05 -1.99
N ALA A 159 15.80 17.19 -0.87
CA ALA A 159 14.43 17.70 -0.84
C ALA A 159 14.33 19.13 -1.37
N SER A 160 15.34 19.98 -1.11
CA SER A 160 15.36 21.36 -1.62
C SER A 160 15.53 21.47 -3.15
N ARG A 161 15.97 20.41 -3.81
CA ARG A 161 16.08 20.32 -5.27
C ARG A 161 14.80 19.80 -5.93
N SER A 162 13.93 19.16 -5.18
CA SER A 162 12.67 18.63 -5.65
C SER A 162 11.56 19.68 -5.53
N ALA A 163 10.75 19.88 -6.56
CA ALA A 163 9.53 20.67 -6.45
C ALA A 163 8.44 19.87 -5.73
N ALA A 164 8.43 18.54 -5.88
CA ALA A 164 7.52 17.65 -5.17
C ALA A 164 7.98 17.37 -3.73
N PRO A 165 7.09 17.31 -2.74
CA PRO A 165 7.42 16.86 -1.39
C PRO A 165 7.90 15.41 -1.39
N ILE A 166 8.76 15.07 -0.43
CA ILE A 166 9.26 13.69 -0.24
C ILE A 166 8.72 13.15 1.08
N LEU A 167 7.89 12.10 1.00
CA LEU A 167 7.44 11.35 2.16
C LEU A 167 8.45 10.23 2.47
N ILE A 168 9.03 10.26 3.65
CA ILE A 168 10.09 9.33 4.04
C ILE A 168 9.61 8.42 5.15
N GLY A 169 9.64 7.09 4.92
CA GLY A 169 9.54 6.10 5.98
C GLY A 169 10.85 6.03 6.77
N ALA A 170 10.85 6.51 7.99
CA ALA A 170 12.04 6.60 8.83
C ALA A 170 11.81 6.03 10.23
N THR A 171 12.87 5.48 10.82
CA THR A 171 12.89 5.17 12.25
C THR A 171 13.36 6.40 13.01
N THR A 172 12.50 6.93 13.88
CA THR A 172 12.83 8.08 14.75
C THR A 172 12.95 7.64 16.18
N TRP A 173 13.87 8.25 16.92
CA TRP A 173 14.11 7.97 18.33
C TRP A 173 13.60 9.13 19.16
N TYR A 174 12.49 8.92 19.86
CA TYR A 174 12.05 9.87 20.87
C TYR A 174 12.86 9.64 22.13
N SER A 175 13.72 10.58 22.51
CA SER A 175 14.17 10.65 23.89
C SER A 175 12.94 11.03 24.73
N SER A 176 12.37 10.08 25.46
CA SER A 176 11.43 10.41 26.54
C SER A 176 12.21 11.28 27.52
N GLY A 177 12.02 12.61 27.42
CA GLY A 177 12.53 13.53 28.41
C GLY A 177 11.95 13.10 29.76
N SER A 178 12.83 12.68 30.66
CA SER A 178 12.52 12.61 32.07
C SER A 178 12.17 14.03 32.49
N GLU A 179 10.89 14.34 32.57
CA GLU A 179 10.45 15.48 33.39
C GLU A 179 10.81 15.14 34.83
N GLY A 180 11.90 15.79 35.31
CA GLY A 180 12.28 15.84 36.71
C GLY A 180 11.51 16.95 37.41
#